data_30fd3815ac796b331b993d44e46aaa58
#
_entry.id   30fd3815ac796b331b993d44e46aaa58
#
_cell.length_a   1.000
_cell.length_b   1.000
_cell.length_c   1.000
_cell.angle_alpha   90.00
_cell.angle_beta   90.00
_cell.angle_gamma   90.00
#
_symmetry.space_group_name_H-M   'P 1'
#
loop_
_entity.id
_entity.type
_entity.pdbx_description
1 polymer ?
#
loop_
_entity_poly.entity_id
_entity_poly.type
_entity_poly.pdbx_seq_one_letter_code
_entity_poly.pdbx_strand_id
1 'polypeptide(L)'
;MPYRKPEFVNGEIYHLVIRRQGDQLLFKDIDDYYRGIFSIYEFNNKKPVVIRERRRLRAEIKKAIKANKVRDSEIADSRDKLVEVLIFCFMPNHIHLLVRQLREGGIVKLMNKIGSGYSGYFKRRYNLKRREHFFAERFTAVHIKTEAQLKIVFVYIHVNSISLIEPNWKENGIEDPERAIKFLEEEYRWSSLFDYLGKKNFPSITDRDFILEIMGGKEGCKKLIEDWVRYKGKIKKYAGLALE
;
A
#
# COMPACT_ATOMS: atom_id res chain seq x y z
N MET A 1 -3.25 27.03 -7.39
CA MET A 1 -4.68 26.64 -7.52
C MET A 1 -4.94 25.52 -6.51
N PRO A 2 -6.07 25.51 -5.77
CA PRO A 2 -6.36 24.39 -4.91
C PRO A 2 -6.55 23.13 -5.79
N TYR A 3 -5.78 22.09 -5.50
CA TYR A 3 -5.85 20.79 -6.18
C TYR A 3 -7.28 20.24 -6.03
N ARG A 4 -8.08 20.26 -7.09
CA ARG A 4 -9.38 19.60 -7.10
C ARG A 4 -9.13 18.10 -7.12
N LYS A 5 -9.60 17.38 -6.10
CA LYS A 5 -9.62 15.93 -6.13
C LYS A 5 -10.36 15.46 -7.38
N PRO A 6 -9.86 14.42 -8.07
CA PRO A 6 -10.66 13.80 -9.12
C PRO A 6 -11.99 13.33 -8.52
N GLU A 7 -13.05 13.40 -9.27
CA GLU A 7 -14.29 12.73 -8.94
C GLU A 7 -14.05 11.22 -8.93
N PHE A 8 -14.40 10.56 -7.83
CA PHE A 8 -14.18 9.12 -7.68
C PHE A 8 -15.35 8.36 -8.28
N VAL A 9 -15.11 7.65 -9.38
CA VAL A 9 -16.11 6.87 -10.11
C VAL A 9 -15.97 5.37 -9.74
N ASN A 10 -17.10 4.67 -9.62
CA ASN A 10 -17.09 3.23 -9.36
C ASN A 10 -16.49 2.46 -10.54
N GLY A 11 -15.69 1.45 -10.24
CA GLY A 11 -14.95 0.66 -11.23
C GLY A 11 -13.61 1.27 -11.65
N GLU A 12 -13.39 2.56 -11.41
CA GLU A 12 -12.17 3.27 -11.80
C GLU A 12 -11.05 3.12 -10.78
N ILE A 13 -9.80 3.26 -11.25
CA ILE A 13 -8.57 3.01 -10.48
C ILE A 13 -7.90 4.34 -10.11
N TYR A 14 -7.46 4.42 -8.86
CA TYR A 14 -6.81 5.62 -8.33
C TYR A 14 -5.56 5.26 -7.52
N HIS A 15 -4.48 5.98 -7.78
CA HIS A 15 -3.30 5.99 -6.92
C HIS A 15 -3.50 7.04 -5.82
N LEU A 16 -3.42 6.60 -4.58
CA LEU A 16 -3.64 7.42 -3.39
C LEU A 16 -2.35 7.50 -2.57
N VAL A 17 -2.06 8.69 -2.03
CA VAL A 17 -0.95 8.87 -1.08
C VAL A 17 -1.46 9.59 0.16
N ILE A 18 -1.14 9.04 1.34
CA ILE A 18 -1.37 9.71 2.62
C ILE A 18 -0.04 9.85 3.36
N ARG A 19 0.31 11.07 3.75
CA ARG A 19 1.60 11.43 4.34
C ARG A 19 1.45 11.95 5.76
N ARG A 20 2.40 11.63 6.62
CA ARG A 20 2.53 12.25 7.95
C ARG A 20 2.92 13.72 7.81
N GLN A 21 2.38 14.57 8.70
CA GLN A 21 2.71 16.00 8.70
C GLN A 21 4.18 16.23 9.05
N GLY A 22 4.83 17.18 8.34
CA GLY A 22 6.20 17.61 8.62
C GLY A 22 7.24 16.51 8.43
N ASP A 23 7.01 15.58 7.48
CA ASP A 23 7.90 14.45 7.17
C ASP A 23 8.27 13.55 8.36
N GLN A 24 7.49 13.65 9.44
CA GLN A 24 7.66 12.79 10.61
C GLN A 24 7.34 11.33 10.27
N LEU A 25 7.94 10.40 11.03
CA LEU A 25 7.70 8.97 10.84
C LEU A 25 6.25 8.59 11.12
N LEU A 26 5.62 7.96 10.13
CA LEU A 26 4.32 7.32 10.25
C LEU A 26 4.46 5.96 10.93
N PHE A 27 5.57 5.27 10.68
CA PHE A 27 5.91 3.98 11.27
C PHE A 27 7.25 4.10 12.00
N LYS A 28 7.25 3.97 13.33
CA LYS A 28 8.46 4.04 14.16
C LYS A 28 9.08 2.68 14.43
N ASP A 29 8.26 1.65 14.43
CA ASP A 29 8.67 0.27 14.65
C ASP A 29 7.78 -0.73 13.91
N ILE A 30 8.10 -2.02 14.04
CA ILE A 30 7.43 -3.12 13.35
C ILE A 30 5.93 -3.22 13.70
N ASP A 31 5.53 -2.88 14.93
CA ASP A 31 4.14 -2.95 15.36
C ASP A 31 3.29 -1.87 14.67
N ASP A 32 3.88 -0.70 14.38
CA ASP A 32 3.23 0.36 13.62
C ASP A 32 2.94 -0.09 12.19
N TYR A 33 3.91 -0.77 11.56
CA TYR A 33 3.70 -1.36 10.23
C TYR A 33 2.58 -2.41 10.25
N TYR A 34 2.60 -3.34 11.19
CA TYR A 34 1.51 -4.32 11.32
C TYR A 34 0.17 -3.65 11.63
N ARG A 35 0.18 -2.56 12.40
CA ARG A 35 -1.03 -1.77 12.62
C ARG A 35 -1.51 -1.09 11.34
N GLY A 36 -0.62 -0.64 10.47
CA GLY A 36 -0.93 -0.13 9.14
C GLY A 36 -1.61 -1.19 8.27
N ILE A 37 -1.02 -2.37 8.16
CA ILE A 37 -1.58 -3.55 7.46
C ILE A 37 -2.98 -3.88 8.00
N PHE A 38 -3.13 -3.98 9.32
CA PHE A 38 -4.42 -4.18 9.97
C PHE A 38 -5.44 -3.10 9.58
N SER A 39 -5.00 -1.85 9.51
CA SER A 39 -5.89 -0.72 9.19
C SER A 39 -6.40 -0.79 7.76
N ILE A 40 -5.54 -1.08 6.78
CA ILE A 40 -5.96 -1.24 5.38
C ILE A 40 -6.97 -2.39 5.27
N TYR A 41 -6.68 -3.53 5.91
CA TYR A 41 -7.55 -4.69 5.85
C TYR A 41 -8.90 -4.44 6.51
N GLU A 42 -8.93 -4.13 7.80
CA GLU A 42 -10.16 -4.09 8.59
C GLU A 42 -11.03 -2.87 8.25
N PHE A 43 -10.43 -1.73 7.93
CA PHE A 43 -11.18 -0.52 7.61
C PHE A 43 -11.75 -0.51 6.18
N ASN A 44 -11.27 -1.41 5.32
CA ASN A 44 -11.87 -1.66 4.01
C ASN A 44 -13.19 -2.46 4.16
N ASN A 45 -14.14 -1.86 4.85
CA ASN A 45 -15.45 -2.43 5.13
C ASN A 45 -16.49 -1.30 5.24
N LYS A 46 -17.67 -1.50 4.64
CA LYS A 46 -18.81 -0.56 4.75
C LYS A 46 -19.26 -0.37 6.19
N LYS A 47 -19.31 -1.46 6.96
CA LYS A 47 -19.72 -1.46 8.36
C LYS A 47 -18.69 -0.79 9.27
N PRO A 48 -19.09 -0.19 10.40
CA PRO A 48 -18.17 0.21 11.45
C PRO A 48 -17.30 -0.96 11.91
N VAL A 49 -16.06 -0.67 12.30
CA VAL A 49 -15.11 -1.69 12.77
C VAL A 49 -14.81 -1.45 14.23
N VAL A 50 -15.21 -2.38 15.09
CA VAL A 50 -14.86 -2.41 16.51
C VAL A 50 -13.58 -3.21 16.65
N ILE A 51 -12.44 -2.51 16.83
CA ILE A 51 -11.10 -3.11 16.81
C ILE A 51 -10.94 -4.22 17.84
N ARG A 52 -11.51 -4.08 19.04
CA ARG A 52 -11.46 -5.09 20.10
C ARG A 52 -12.11 -6.40 19.68
N GLU A 53 -13.29 -6.33 19.06
CA GLU A 53 -14.01 -7.50 18.55
C GLU A 53 -13.26 -8.17 17.41
N ARG A 54 -12.72 -7.38 16.48
CA ARG A 54 -11.93 -7.92 15.36
C ARG A 54 -10.67 -8.63 15.83
N ARG A 55 -9.98 -8.07 16.83
CA ARG A 55 -8.81 -8.74 17.44
C ARG A 55 -9.19 -10.05 18.11
N ARG A 56 -10.31 -10.08 18.84
CA ARG A 56 -10.81 -11.31 19.47
C ARG A 56 -11.12 -12.36 18.42
N LEU A 57 -11.90 -12.02 17.40
CA LEU A 57 -12.27 -12.93 16.32
C LEU A 57 -11.02 -13.51 15.62
N ARG A 58 -10.02 -12.67 15.29
CA ARG A 58 -8.77 -13.13 14.69
C ARG A 58 -8.00 -14.09 15.60
N ALA A 59 -7.99 -13.85 16.90
CA ALA A 59 -7.35 -14.74 17.86
C ALA A 59 -8.05 -16.09 17.93
N GLU A 60 -9.40 -16.11 17.88
CA GLU A 60 -10.21 -17.32 17.83
C GLU A 60 -9.96 -18.12 16.55
N ILE A 61 -9.96 -17.45 15.39
CA ILE A 61 -9.63 -18.07 14.09
C ILE A 61 -8.22 -18.68 14.12
N LYS A 62 -7.23 -17.93 14.61
CA LYS A 62 -5.85 -18.45 14.71
C LYS A 62 -5.74 -19.70 15.61
N LYS A 63 -6.51 -19.72 16.70
CA LYS A 63 -6.58 -20.92 17.56
C LYS A 63 -7.24 -22.09 16.84
N ALA A 64 -8.31 -21.86 16.08
CA ALA A 64 -8.99 -22.90 15.32
C ALA A 64 -8.10 -23.49 14.22
N ILE A 65 -7.35 -22.64 13.47
CA ILE A 65 -6.38 -23.09 12.48
C ILE A 65 -5.28 -23.94 13.15
N LYS A 66 -4.70 -23.44 14.27
CA LYS A 66 -3.66 -24.17 14.99
C LYS A 66 -4.14 -25.53 15.53
N ALA A 67 -5.42 -25.64 15.84
CA ALA A 67 -6.05 -26.89 16.28
C ALA A 67 -6.53 -27.78 15.13
N ASN A 68 -6.19 -27.47 13.86
CA ASN A 68 -6.66 -28.14 12.64
C ASN A 68 -8.18 -28.26 12.51
N LYS A 69 -8.95 -27.38 13.17
CA LYS A 69 -10.42 -27.35 13.10
C LYS A 69 -10.95 -26.60 11.87
N VAL A 70 -10.15 -25.69 11.32
CA VAL A 70 -10.49 -24.87 10.15
C VAL A 70 -9.23 -24.66 9.33
N ARG A 71 -9.31 -24.78 8.00
CA ARG A 71 -8.20 -24.45 7.10
C ARG A 71 -8.20 -22.94 6.81
N ASP A 72 -7.02 -22.35 6.67
CA ASP A 72 -6.88 -20.92 6.31
C ASP A 72 -7.63 -20.57 5.01
N SER A 73 -7.66 -21.52 4.05
CA SER A 73 -8.39 -21.40 2.79
C SER A 73 -9.92 -21.43 2.91
N GLU A 74 -10.45 -21.89 4.02
CA GLU A 74 -11.90 -21.98 4.28
C GLU A 74 -12.46 -20.70 4.94
N ILE A 75 -11.57 -19.76 5.31
CA ILE A 75 -11.97 -18.51 5.95
C ILE A 75 -12.36 -17.51 4.88
N ALA A 76 -13.67 -17.45 4.61
CA ALA A 76 -14.19 -16.46 3.68
C ALA A 76 -13.97 -15.03 4.16
N ASP A 77 -13.61 -14.14 3.24
CA ASP A 77 -13.58 -12.71 3.51
C ASP A 77 -15.00 -12.16 3.63
N SER A 78 -15.45 -11.95 4.87
CA SER A 78 -16.79 -11.45 5.19
C SER A 78 -16.94 -9.93 5.12
N ARG A 79 -15.92 -9.22 4.64
CA ARG A 79 -15.99 -7.76 4.53
C ARG A 79 -16.88 -7.33 3.36
N ASP A 80 -17.70 -6.34 3.61
CA ASP A 80 -18.39 -5.58 2.57
C ASP A 80 -17.45 -4.46 2.10
N LYS A 81 -16.55 -4.81 1.15
CA LYS A 81 -15.43 -3.96 0.72
C LYS A 81 -15.89 -2.62 0.17
N LEU A 82 -15.15 -1.56 0.50
CA LEU A 82 -15.30 -0.21 -0.04
C LEU A 82 -14.55 -0.05 -1.37
N VAL A 83 -13.39 -0.69 -1.46
CA VAL A 83 -12.51 -0.70 -2.61
C VAL A 83 -11.86 -2.07 -2.77
N GLU A 84 -11.39 -2.39 -3.96
CA GLU A 84 -10.32 -3.38 -4.15
C GLU A 84 -8.99 -2.67 -3.89
N VAL A 85 -8.18 -3.21 -3.00
CA VAL A 85 -6.80 -2.76 -2.85
C VAL A 85 -5.96 -3.57 -3.83
N LEU A 86 -5.45 -2.91 -4.86
CA LEU A 86 -4.65 -3.56 -5.89
C LEU A 86 -3.18 -3.62 -5.47
N ILE A 87 -2.60 -2.50 -5.05
CA ILE A 87 -1.19 -2.39 -4.68
C ILE A 87 -1.08 -1.57 -3.39
N PHE A 88 -0.09 -1.87 -2.56
CA PHE A 88 0.33 -0.98 -1.48
C PHE A 88 1.85 -0.95 -1.32
N CYS A 89 2.36 0.16 -0.81
CA CYS A 89 3.71 0.30 -0.29
C CYS A 89 3.70 1.26 0.89
N PHE A 90 4.26 0.83 2.01
CA PHE A 90 4.44 1.66 3.20
C PHE A 90 5.83 2.26 3.17
N MET A 91 5.92 3.56 3.20
CA MET A 91 7.17 4.27 3.43
C MET A 91 7.22 4.78 4.87
N PRO A 92 8.38 5.04 5.45
CA PRO A 92 8.47 5.45 6.86
C PRO A 92 7.56 6.62 7.24
N ASN A 93 7.28 7.56 6.32
CA ASN A 93 6.50 8.78 6.56
C ASN A 93 5.20 8.88 5.74
N HIS A 94 4.94 7.92 4.82
CA HIS A 94 3.72 7.92 3.99
C HIS A 94 3.32 6.51 3.51
N ILE A 95 2.13 6.40 2.95
CA ILE A 95 1.57 5.17 2.37
C ILE A 95 1.14 5.45 0.95
N HIS A 96 1.53 4.59 0.02
CA HIS A 96 0.97 4.49 -1.32
C HIS A 96 -0.06 3.37 -1.37
N LEU A 97 -1.21 3.65 -1.98
CA LEU A 97 -2.25 2.67 -2.29
C LEU A 97 -2.69 2.83 -3.74
N LEU A 98 -2.77 1.74 -4.48
CA LEU A 98 -3.52 1.69 -5.73
C LEU A 98 -4.82 0.96 -5.44
N VAL A 99 -5.95 1.59 -5.74
CA VAL A 99 -7.27 1.05 -5.40
C VAL A 99 -8.26 1.20 -6.55
N ARG A 100 -9.18 0.24 -6.70
CA ARG A 100 -10.37 0.37 -7.53
C ARG A 100 -11.56 0.67 -6.66
N GLN A 101 -12.32 1.73 -6.96
CA GLN A 101 -13.52 2.06 -6.19
C GLN A 101 -14.65 1.07 -6.49
N LEU A 102 -15.20 0.42 -5.48
CA LEU A 102 -16.30 -0.52 -5.64
C LEU A 102 -17.68 0.11 -5.44
N ARG A 103 -17.73 1.25 -4.74
CA ARG A 103 -18.98 1.93 -4.41
C ARG A 103 -18.79 3.42 -4.22
N GLU A 104 -19.85 4.17 -4.40
CA GLU A 104 -19.86 5.62 -4.21
C GLU A 104 -19.27 6.02 -2.85
N GLY A 105 -18.35 6.98 -2.87
CA GLY A 105 -17.65 7.46 -1.69
C GLY A 105 -16.74 6.43 -1.01
N GLY A 106 -16.50 5.25 -1.60
CA GLY A 106 -15.74 4.15 -1.02
C GLY A 106 -14.31 4.54 -0.67
N ILE A 107 -13.60 5.21 -1.59
CA ILE A 107 -12.24 5.71 -1.37
C ILE A 107 -12.21 6.70 -0.20
N VAL A 108 -13.08 7.70 -0.21
CA VAL A 108 -13.13 8.73 0.83
C VAL A 108 -13.41 8.09 2.20
N LYS A 109 -14.37 7.15 2.25
CA LYS A 109 -14.72 6.44 3.49
C LYS A 109 -13.57 5.59 4.01
N LEU A 110 -12.87 4.86 3.14
CA LEU A 110 -11.68 4.08 3.50
C LEU A 110 -10.59 4.98 4.07
N MET A 111 -10.23 6.05 3.36
CA MET A 111 -9.15 6.95 3.76
C MET A 111 -9.47 7.68 5.08
N ASN A 112 -10.72 8.07 5.30
CA ASN A 112 -11.17 8.65 6.58
C ASN A 112 -11.06 7.63 7.73
N LYS A 113 -11.44 6.37 7.50
CA LYS A 113 -11.30 5.30 8.51
C LYS A 113 -9.83 5.01 8.84
N ILE A 114 -8.97 4.90 7.82
CA ILE A 114 -7.52 4.71 8.02
C ILE A 114 -6.97 5.94 8.76
N GLY A 115 -7.26 7.14 8.29
CA GLY A 115 -6.79 8.38 8.88
C GLY A 115 -7.15 8.50 10.36
N SER A 116 -8.41 8.35 10.72
CA SER A 116 -8.87 8.46 12.11
C SER A 116 -8.41 7.28 12.98
N GLY A 117 -8.51 6.06 12.45
CA GLY A 117 -8.19 4.84 13.21
C GLY A 117 -6.70 4.66 13.47
N TYR A 118 -5.85 4.97 12.47
CA TYR A 118 -4.39 4.89 12.63
C TYR A 118 -3.86 6.05 13.49
N SER A 119 -4.29 7.29 13.22
CA SER A 119 -3.86 8.44 14.03
C SER A 119 -4.26 8.29 15.50
N GLY A 120 -5.47 7.80 15.77
CA GLY A 120 -5.93 7.54 17.14
C GLY A 120 -5.12 6.44 17.85
N TYR A 121 -4.68 5.40 17.12
CA TYR A 121 -3.74 4.40 17.64
C TYR A 121 -2.38 5.02 17.96
N PHE A 122 -1.78 5.70 16.98
CA PHE A 122 -0.44 6.26 17.09
C PHE A 122 -0.35 7.31 18.22
N LYS A 123 -1.33 8.23 18.28
CA LYS A 123 -1.39 9.24 19.35
C LYS A 123 -1.44 8.63 20.75
N ARG A 124 -2.24 7.56 20.93
CA ARG A 124 -2.28 6.86 22.22
C ARG A 124 -0.98 6.14 22.54
N ARG A 125 -0.40 5.46 21.55
CA ARG A 125 0.84 4.70 21.74
C ARG A 125 2.01 5.60 22.15
N TYR A 126 2.13 6.75 21.49
CA TYR A 126 3.26 7.67 21.68
C TYR A 126 2.92 8.91 22.53
N ASN A 127 1.81 8.87 23.23
CA ASN A 127 1.34 9.94 24.14
C ASN A 127 1.34 11.34 23.48
N LEU A 128 0.91 11.44 22.22
CA LEU A 128 0.83 12.71 21.51
C LEU A 128 -0.45 13.47 21.84
N LYS A 129 -0.39 14.81 21.78
CA LYS A 129 -1.55 15.67 22.02
C LYS A 129 -2.68 15.39 21.03
N ARG A 130 -3.91 15.34 21.53
CA ARG A 130 -5.11 15.03 20.71
C ARG A 130 -5.32 15.99 19.55
N ARG A 131 -4.98 17.28 19.75
CA ARG A 131 -5.19 18.38 18.79
C ARG A 131 -4.12 18.47 17.69
N GLU A 132 -3.02 17.75 17.77
CA GLU A 132 -2.01 17.75 16.72
C GLU A 132 -2.57 17.18 15.42
N HIS A 133 -2.38 17.91 14.31
CA HIS A 133 -2.64 17.37 12.98
C HIS A 133 -1.67 16.21 12.73
N PHE A 134 -2.22 15.02 12.48
CA PHE A 134 -1.40 13.82 12.34
C PHE A 134 -0.94 13.62 10.89
N PHE A 135 -1.84 13.83 9.95
CA PHE A 135 -1.53 13.80 8.52
C PHE A 135 -1.37 15.22 8.01
N ALA A 136 -0.50 15.40 7.00
CA ALA A 136 -0.13 16.71 6.46
C ALA A 136 -1.35 17.45 5.93
N GLU A 137 -2.16 16.76 5.13
CA GLU A 137 -3.38 17.27 4.54
C GLU A 137 -4.34 16.10 4.27
N ARG A 138 -5.31 16.34 3.40
CA ARG A 138 -6.08 15.27 2.80
C ARG A 138 -5.15 14.43 1.92
N PHE A 139 -5.42 13.13 1.79
CA PHE A 139 -4.70 12.26 0.86
C PHE A 139 -4.74 12.85 -0.58
N THR A 140 -3.65 12.69 -1.31
CA THR A 140 -3.62 12.97 -2.76
C THR A 140 -4.20 11.80 -3.53
N ALA A 141 -4.72 12.06 -4.73
CA ALA A 141 -5.30 11.03 -5.59
C ALA A 141 -5.04 11.34 -7.06
N VAL A 142 -4.55 10.35 -7.80
CA VAL A 142 -4.35 10.41 -9.25
C VAL A 142 -5.21 9.33 -9.90
N HIS A 143 -6.03 9.71 -10.87
CA HIS A 143 -6.84 8.76 -11.64
C HIS A 143 -5.97 8.04 -12.67
N ILE A 144 -6.01 6.72 -12.68
CA ILE A 144 -5.27 5.87 -13.63
C ILE A 144 -6.22 5.45 -14.73
N LYS A 145 -6.00 5.99 -15.93
CA LYS A 145 -6.94 5.89 -17.05
C LYS A 145 -6.54 4.85 -18.10
N THR A 146 -5.27 4.48 -18.14
CA THR A 146 -4.74 3.59 -19.19
C THR A 146 -3.90 2.48 -18.59
N GLU A 147 -3.82 1.36 -19.33
CA GLU A 147 -2.95 0.24 -18.96
C GLU A 147 -1.46 0.65 -18.88
N ALA A 148 -1.02 1.54 -19.78
CA ALA A 148 0.35 2.06 -19.74
C ALA A 148 0.63 2.82 -18.43
N GLN A 149 -0.31 3.69 -18.00
CA GLN A 149 -0.21 4.35 -16.69
C GLN A 149 -0.22 3.35 -15.54
N LEU A 150 -1.04 2.30 -15.63
CA LEU A 150 -1.14 1.27 -14.61
C LEU A 150 0.21 0.54 -14.44
N LYS A 151 0.87 0.17 -15.53
CA LYS A 151 2.20 -0.45 -15.52
C LYS A 151 3.26 0.47 -14.90
N ILE A 152 3.25 1.75 -15.26
CA ILE A 152 4.15 2.74 -14.68
C ILE A 152 3.91 2.88 -13.17
N VAL A 153 2.66 3.01 -12.75
CA VAL A 153 2.31 3.18 -11.33
C VAL A 153 2.59 1.90 -10.51
N PHE A 154 2.40 0.70 -11.09
CA PHE A 154 2.82 -0.56 -10.47
C PHE A 154 4.31 -0.52 -10.09
N VAL A 155 5.15 -0.18 -11.07
CA VAL A 155 6.60 -0.04 -10.83
C VAL A 155 6.85 1.06 -9.80
N TYR A 156 6.34 2.26 -10.03
CA TYR A 156 6.57 3.43 -9.18
C TYR A 156 6.29 3.17 -7.70
N ILE A 157 5.13 2.56 -7.39
CA ILE A 157 4.76 2.29 -6.00
C ILE A 157 5.74 1.33 -5.34
N HIS A 158 6.15 0.25 -6.02
CA HIS A 158 7.02 -0.76 -5.44
C HIS A 158 8.49 -0.27 -5.31
N VAL A 159 9.00 0.42 -6.32
CA VAL A 159 10.40 0.89 -6.32
C VAL A 159 10.65 2.10 -5.41
N ASN A 160 9.60 2.77 -4.93
CA ASN A 160 9.74 3.90 -4.01
C ASN A 160 10.58 3.54 -2.77
N SER A 161 10.51 2.28 -2.33
CA SER A 161 11.27 1.80 -1.18
C SER A 161 12.78 1.75 -1.40
N ILE A 162 13.28 1.83 -2.65
CA ILE A 162 14.72 1.94 -2.94
C ILE A 162 15.32 3.17 -2.25
N SER A 163 14.56 4.24 -2.05
CA SER A 163 15.03 5.42 -1.31
C SER A 163 15.47 5.14 0.12
N LEU A 164 15.17 3.98 0.67
CA LEU A 164 15.61 3.55 2.01
C LEU A 164 17.06 3.06 2.01
N ILE A 165 17.57 2.62 0.87
CA ILE A 165 18.97 2.16 0.69
C ILE A 165 19.77 3.09 -0.19
N GLU A 166 19.13 3.77 -1.14
CA GLU A 166 19.72 4.78 -2.04
C GLU A 166 18.83 6.04 -2.04
N PRO A 167 19.00 6.97 -1.07
CA PRO A 167 18.08 8.11 -0.89
C PRO A 167 17.93 9.02 -2.13
N ASN A 168 18.98 9.20 -2.91
CA ASN A 168 19.04 10.11 -4.07
C ASN A 168 18.84 9.41 -5.42
N TRP A 169 18.31 8.18 -5.43
CA TRP A 169 18.18 7.42 -6.68
C TRP A 169 17.27 8.08 -7.72
N LYS A 170 16.34 8.93 -7.29
CA LYS A 170 15.43 9.63 -8.21
C LYS A 170 16.15 10.64 -9.07
N GLU A 171 17.10 11.36 -8.48
CA GLU A 171 17.91 12.40 -9.12
C GLU A 171 19.14 11.82 -9.83
N ASN A 172 19.80 10.87 -9.19
CA ASN A 172 21.12 10.38 -9.64
C ASN A 172 21.03 9.06 -10.43
N GLY A 173 19.86 8.42 -10.50
CA GLY A 173 19.71 7.04 -10.96
C GLY A 173 20.07 6.04 -9.86
N ILE A 174 19.90 4.75 -10.14
CA ILE A 174 20.20 3.67 -9.21
C ILE A 174 21.67 3.28 -9.38
N GLU A 175 22.46 3.35 -8.31
CA GLU A 175 23.91 3.07 -8.32
C GLU A 175 24.19 1.57 -8.41
N ASP A 176 23.49 0.77 -7.61
CA ASP A 176 23.60 -0.70 -7.61
C ASP A 176 22.24 -1.36 -7.92
N PRO A 177 21.92 -1.58 -9.21
CA PRO A 177 20.68 -2.21 -9.61
C PRO A 177 20.46 -3.60 -9.02
N GLU A 178 21.49 -4.42 -8.89
CA GLU A 178 21.34 -5.79 -8.36
C GLU A 178 21.06 -5.77 -6.86
N ARG A 179 21.70 -4.86 -6.11
CA ARG A 179 21.39 -4.63 -4.70
C ARG A 179 19.96 -4.10 -4.51
N ALA A 180 19.52 -3.18 -5.35
CA ALA A 180 18.17 -2.64 -5.32
C ALA A 180 17.12 -3.72 -5.63
N ILE A 181 17.34 -4.57 -6.64
CA ILE A 181 16.47 -5.70 -6.97
C ILE A 181 16.38 -6.67 -5.79
N LYS A 182 17.51 -7.08 -5.22
CA LYS A 182 17.55 -7.96 -4.05
C LYS A 182 16.77 -7.38 -2.88
N PHE A 183 16.94 -6.09 -2.59
CA PHE A 183 16.21 -5.39 -1.54
C PHE A 183 14.69 -5.45 -1.77
N LEU A 184 14.23 -5.15 -2.98
CA LEU A 184 12.82 -5.17 -3.34
C LEU A 184 12.21 -6.57 -3.25
N GLU A 185 12.93 -7.60 -3.71
CA GLU A 185 12.41 -8.96 -3.85
C GLU A 185 12.56 -9.82 -2.60
N GLU A 186 13.48 -9.48 -1.69
CA GLU A 186 13.83 -10.35 -0.57
C GLU A 186 13.77 -9.68 0.82
N GLU A 187 13.96 -8.35 0.88
CA GLU A 187 14.14 -7.69 2.15
C GLU A 187 12.95 -6.78 2.53
N TYR A 188 12.41 -6.01 1.56
CA TYR A 188 11.39 -5.02 1.86
C TYR A 188 9.97 -5.59 1.81
N ARG A 189 9.55 -6.16 2.92
CA ARG A 189 8.24 -6.82 3.04
C ARG A 189 7.04 -5.86 3.17
N TRP A 190 7.24 -4.57 3.38
CA TRP A 190 6.16 -3.60 3.65
C TRP A 190 5.50 -3.06 2.38
N SER A 191 5.52 -3.89 1.35
CA SER A 191 4.82 -3.65 0.09
C SER A 191 4.11 -4.93 -0.37
N SER A 192 3.25 -4.79 -1.38
CA SER A 192 2.57 -5.91 -2.02
C SER A 192 3.46 -6.70 -2.99
N LEU A 193 4.70 -6.28 -3.24
CA LEU A 193 5.55 -6.89 -4.26
C LEU A 193 5.78 -8.39 -4.01
N PHE A 194 6.07 -8.79 -2.77
CA PHE A 194 6.29 -10.21 -2.43
C PHE A 194 5.13 -11.09 -2.87
N ASP A 195 3.88 -10.63 -2.64
CA ASP A 195 2.69 -11.38 -3.01
C ASP A 195 2.53 -11.46 -4.54
N TYR A 196 2.95 -10.42 -5.29
CA TYR A 196 2.99 -10.42 -6.76
C TYR A 196 4.08 -11.34 -7.33
N LEU A 197 5.17 -11.53 -6.60
CA LEU A 197 6.24 -12.47 -6.96
C LEU A 197 5.96 -13.91 -6.48
N GLY A 198 4.79 -14.15 -5.88
CA GLY A 198 4.40 -15.47 -5.37
C GLY A 198 4.96 -15.83 -4.01
N LYS A 199 5.61 -14.89 -3.33
CA LYS A 199 6.11 -15.04 -1.96
C LYS A 199 4.99 -14.60 -0.98
N LYS A 200 4.39 -15.55 -0.23
CA LYS A 200 3.30 -15.25 0.71
C LYS A 200 3.75 -14.26 1.79
N ASN A 201 3.16 -13.07 1.82
CA ASN A 201 3.46 -12.01 2.79
C ASN A 201 2.18 -11.48 3.44
N PHE A 202 1.38 -10.70 2.70
CA PHE A 202 0.09 -10.19 3.15
C PHE A 202 -1.00 -10.46 2.10
N PRO A 203 -1.22 -11.72 1.70
CA PRO A 203 -2.01 -12.07 0.51
C PRO A 203 -3.49 -11.66 0.60
N SER A 204 -4.02 -11.47 1.82
CA SER A 204 -5.41 -11.05 2.04
C SER A 204 -5.65 -9.54 1.89
N ILE A 205 -4.58 -8.75 1.69
CA ILE A 205 -4.70 -7.29 1.56
C ILE A 205 -5.10 -6.90 0.14
N THR A 206 -4.49 -7.56 -0.86
CA THR A 206 -4.61 -7.17 -2.27
C THR A 206 -5.46 -8.14 -3.09
N ASP A 207 -6.29 -7.56 -3.94
CA ASP A 207 -7.02 -8.26 -5.01
C ASP A 207 -6.12 -8.23 -6.26
N ARG A 208 -5.36 -9.33 -6.51
CA ARG A 208 -4.21 -9.34 -7.45
C ARG A 208 -4.52 -9.79 -8.86
N ASP A 209 -5.58 -10.57 -9.07
CA ASP A 209 -5.81 -11.28 -10.33
C ASP A 209 -5.81 -10.34 -11.53
N PHE A 210 -6.50 -9.22 -11.43
CA PHE A 210 -6.54 -8.18 -12.47
C PHE A 210 -5.15 -7.64 -12.84
N ILE A 211 -4.33 -7.33 -11.84
CA ILE A 211 -2.97 -6.80 -12.08
C ILE A 211 -2.06 -7.90 -12.65
N LEU A 212 -2.15 -9.14 -12.14
CA LEU A 212 -1.38 -10.26 -12.65
C LEU A 212 -1.72 -10.54 -14.12
N GLU A 213 -3.00 -10.48 -14.51
CA GLU A 213 -3.42 -10.62 -15.89
C GLU A 213 -2.76 -9.57 -16.80
N ILE A 214 -2.84 -8.29 -16.44
CA ILE A 214 -2.25 -7.18 -17.21
C ILE A 214 -0.72 -7.27 -17.30
N MET A 215 -0.07 -7.72 -16.24
CA MET A 215 1.39 -7.79 -16.17
C MET A 215 1.98 -9.05 -16.79
N GLY A 216 1.16 -10.02 -17.20
CA GLY A 216 1.64 -11.32 -17.71
C GLY A 216 2.08 -12.27 -16.60
N GLY A 217 1.35 -12.27 -15.49
CA GLY A 217 1.61 -13.14 -14.33
C GLY A 217 2.75 -12.67 -13.44
N LYS A 218 3.22 -13.57 -12.59
CA LYS A 218 4.30 -13.29 -11.63
C LYS A 218 5.63 -12.96 -12.32
N GLU A 219 5.95 -13.70 -13.38
CA GLU A 219 7.17 -13.49 -14.16
C GLU A 219 7.15 -12.14 -14.87
N GLY A 220 5.99 -11.74 -15.39
CA GLY A 220 5.82 -10.41 -15.98
C GLY A 220 5.97 -9.28 -14.97
N CYS A 221 5.41 -9.44 -13.77
CA CYS A 221 5.62 -8.49 -12.67
C CYS A 221 7.10 -8.36 -12.29
N LYS A 222 7.79 -9.49 -12.15
CA LYS A 222 9.22 -9.54 -11.82
C LYS A 222 10.04 -8.84 -12.90
N LYS A 223 9.87 -9.27 -14.14
CA LYS A 223 10.60 -8.71 -15.29
C LYS A 223 10.41 -7.20 -15.40
N LEU A 224 9.18 -6.72 -15.25
CA LEU A 224 8.89 -5.29 -15.35
C LEU A 224 9.64 -4.47 -14.28
N ILE A 225 9.72 -4.96 -13.05
CA ILE A 225 10.46 -4.31 -11.95
C ILE A 225 11.97 -4.33 -12.25
N GLU A 226 12.53 -5.51 -12.59
CA GLU A 226 13.95 -5.67 -12.85
C GLU A 226 14.43 -4.82 -14.04
N ASP A 227 13.71 -4.88 -15.16
CA ASP A 227 14.02 -4.12 -16.38
C ASP A 227 14.03 -2.61 -16.07
N TRP A 228 13.06 -2.14 -15.29
CA TRP A 228 12.97 -0.74 -14.92
C TRP A 228 14.14 -0.32 -14.01
N VAL A 229 14.48 -1.13 -13.00
CA VAL A 229 15.58 -0.85 -12.06
C VAL A 229 16.91 -0.81 -12.82
N ARG A 230 17.18 -1.80 -13.69
CA ARG A 230 18.40 -1.83 -14.51
C ARG A 230 18.47 -0.68 -15.52
N TYR A 231 17.32 -0.29 -16.09
CA TYR A 231 17.23 0.88 -16.96
C TYR A 231 17.62 2.16 -16.21
N LYS A 232 17.09 2.38 -15.00
CA LYS A 232 17.44 3.52 -14.16
C LYS A 232 18.89 3.53 -13.72
N GLY A 233 19.53 2.38 -13.57
CA GLY A 233 20.97 2.28 -13.33
C GLY A 233 21.84 2.74 -14.52
N LYS A 234 21.34 2.59 -15.76
CA LYS A 234 22.06 3.02 -16.97
C LYS A 234 21.91 4.51 -17.26
N ILE A 235 20.87 5.14 -16.77
CA ILE A 235 20.54 6.53 -17.12
C ILE A 235 20.63 7.40 -15.87
N LYS A 236 21.77 8.06 -15.70
CA LYS A 236 22.00 9.05 -14.64
C LYS A 236 21.10 10.29 -14.71
N LYS A 237 20.15 10.37 -15.66
CA LYS A 237 19.38 11.60 -15.91
C LYS A 237 18.04 11.33 -16.59
N TYR A 238 17.01 10.96 -15.82
CA TYR A 238 15.62 11.14 -16.23
C TYR A 238 14.81 11.77 -15.07
N ALA A 239 15.16 13.00 -14.75
CA ALA A 239 14.49 13.83 -13.76
C ALA A 239 13.16 14.46 -14.26
N GLY A 240 12.61 14.02 -15.38
CA GLY A 240 11.49 14.73 -16.02
C GLY A 240 10.16 13.96 -16.14
N LEU A 241 10.07 12.72 -15.67
CA LEU A 241 8.85 11.90 -15.82
C LEU A 241 8.34 11.33 -14.50
N ALA A 242 8.78 11.87 -13.37
CA ALA A 242 8.17 11.54 -12.11
C ALA A 242 6.78 12.18 -12.06
N LEU A 243 5.76 11.33 -11.93
CA LEU A 243 4.41 11.72 -11.58
C LEU A 243 4.43 12.26 -10.13
N GLU A 244 4.71 13.56 -9.97
CA GLU A 244 4.43 14.30 -8.75
C GLU A 244 2.96 14.70 -8.67
#